data_e85c231a57cc54e5a530883269e6bed7
#
_entry.id   e85c231a57cc54e5a530883269e6bed7
#
_cell.length_a   1.000
_cell.length_b   1.000
_cell.length_c   1.000
_cell.angle_alpha   90.00
_cell.angle_beta   90.00
_cell.angle_gamma   90.00
#
_symmetry.space_group_name_H-M   'P 1'
#
loop_
_entity.id
_entity.type
_entity.pdbx_description
1 polymer ?
#
loop_
_entity_poly.entity_id
_entity_poly.type
_entity_poly.pdbx_seq_one_letter_code
_entity_poly.pdbx_strand_id
1 'polypeptide(L)'
;MPTVRDQAVCVRHWDWSETSQTVSVFTREHGLIRGIAKGARREKAAFSGGLELLTRGELVAIVKPSGSLATLTAWDLQETFPALRRSLATFNAGMYLADLVCHSITDEDPHPALFDALLSSLRTIGDSAAKAILHFQWATLVETGYKPALGREPAEQARAVYGFSPRAGGLVSIAQDEGDNTPSAPFWRVRSPTVELLRRLESGHSIGGDAASIDRANRLLAAYLREILGRDLPTVRWVFGKRPLTDAPPSPRAGNPRK
;
A
#
# COMPACT_ATOMS: atom_id res chain seq x y z
N MET A 1 -20.43 -8.89 -22.87
CA MET A 1 -19.35 -8.83 -21.87
C MET A 1 -18.25 -7.96 -22.48
N PRO A 2 -17.88 -6.84 -21.87
CA PRO A 2 -16.87 -5.96 -22.43
C PRO A 2 -15.49 -6.65 -22.37
N THR A 3 -14.74 -6.50 -23.46
CA THR A 3 -13.31 -6.83 -23.48
C THR A 3 -12.54 -5.58 -23.14
N VAL A 4 -11.67 -5.66 -22.13
CA VAL A 4 -10.80 -4.58 -21.72
C VAL A 4 -9.37 -4.88 -22.12
N ARG A 5 -8.61 -3.83 -22.51
CA ARG A 5 -7.19 -3.87 -22.73
C ARG A 5 -6.58 -2.76 -21.89
N ASP A 6 -5.60 -3.09 -21.04
CA ASP A 6 -5.06 -2.13 -20.08
C ASP A 6 -3.63 -2.50 -19.65
N GLN A 7 -2.90 -1.49 -19.16
CA GLN A 7 -1.64 -1.71 -18.44
C GLN A 7 -1.94 -2.27 -17.06
N ALA A 8 -1.23 -3.31 -16.67
CA ALA A 8 -1.50 -4.01 -15.42
C ALA A 8 -0.22 -4.45 -14.72
N VAL A 9 -0.30 -4.57 -13.38
CA VAL A 9 0.71 -5.22 -12.53
C VAL A 9 0.07 -6.45 -11.90
N CYS A 10 0.71 -7.61 -12.00
CA CYS A 10 0.26 -8.82 -11.31
C CYS A 10 0.57 -8.70 -9.82
N VAL A 11 -0.45 -8.51 -8.97
CA VAL A 11 -0.30 -8.31 -7.52
C VAL A 11 -0.55 -9.58 -6.70
N ARG A 12 -1.28 -10.56 -7.25
CA ARG A 12 -1.46 -11.90 -6.67
C ARG A 12 -1.66 -12.94 -7.76
N HIS A 13 -1.15 -14.14 -7.52
CA HIS A 13 -1.50 -15.31 -8.31
C HIS A 13 -1.58 -16.58 -7.46
N TRP A 14 -2.37 -17.54 -7.92
CA TRP A 14 -2.44 -18.90 -7.40
C TRP A 14 -2.57 -19.87 -8.55
N ASP A 15 -2.01 -21.04 -8.39
CA ASP A 15 -2.21 -22.12 -9.33
C ASP A 15 -3.63 -22.67 -9.19
N TRP A 16 -4.38 -22.65 -10.28
CA TRP A 16 -5.73 -23.22 -10.35
C TRP A 16 -5.69 -24.68 -10.81
N SER A 17 -4.82 -24.98 -11.76
CA SER A 17 -4.54 -26.30 -12.29
C SER A 17 -3.11 -26.32 -12.83
N GLU A 18 -2.65 -27.45 -13.38
CA GLU A 18 -1.32 -27.56 -13.97
C GLU A 18 -1.01 -26.46 -15.00
N THR A 19 -2.01 -26.01 -15.76
CA THR A 19 -1.82 -25.03 -16.83
C THR A 19 -2.53 -23.69 -16.60
N SER A 20 -3.38 -23.55 -15.60
CA SER A 20 -4.21 -22.35 -15.38
C SER A 20 -3.87 -21.65 -14.06
N GLN A 21 -3.97 -20.34 -14.05
CA GLN A 21 -3.72 -19.50 -12.88
C GLN A 21 -4.94 -18.65 -12.54
N THR A 22 -5.22 -18.49 -11.26
CA THR A 22 -6.09 -17.41 -10.76
C THR A 22 -5.21 -16.24 -10.37
N VAL A 23 -5.57 -15.04 -10.78
CA VAL A 23 -4.75 -13.85 -10.59
C VAL A 23 -5.57 -12.67 -10.09
N SER A 24 -4.92 -11.76 -9.37
CA SER A 24 -5.37 -10.38 -9.19
C SER A 24 -4.35 -9.48 -9.88
N VAL A 25 -4.84 -8.65 -10.77
CA VAL A 25 -4.04 -7.67 -11.50
C VAL A 25 -4.56 -6.28 -11.19
N PHE A 26 -3.66 -5.38 -10.82
CA PHE A 26 -4.00 -3.98 -10.66
C PHE A 26 -3.79 -3.29 -11.99
N THR A 27 -4.85 -2.78 -12.57
CA THR A 27 -4.87 -2.14 -13.88
C THR A 27 -4.96 -0.62 -13.72
N ARG A 28 -4.50 0.11 -14.73
CA ARG A 28 -4.45 1.57 -14.68
C ARG A 28 -5.82 2.21 -14.77
N GLU A 29 -6.65 1.74 -15.71
CA GLU A 29 -7.92 2.39 -16.07
C GLU A 29 -9.15 1.60 -15.57
N HIS A 30 -8.97 0.36 -15.05
CA HIS A 30 -10.08 -0.49 -14.63
C HIS A 30 -9.94 -1.00 -13.18
N GLY A 31 -8.97 -0.48 -12.40
CA GLY A 31 -8.78 -0.86 -11.01
C GLY A 31 -8.27 -2.28 -10.80
N LEU A 32 -8.69 -2.92 -9.72
CA LEU A 32 -8.27 -4.29 -9.39
C LEU A 32 -9.19 -5.32 -10.09
N ILE A 33 -8.62 -6.09 -11.02
CA ILE A 33 -9.33 -7.15 -11.73
C ILE A 33 -8.90 -8.50 -11.17
N ARG A 34 -9.87 -9.30 -10.73
CA ARG A 34 -9.66 -10.69 -10.33
C ARG A 34 -10.15 -11.61 -11.44
N GLY A 35 -9.31 -12.53 -11.85
CA GLY A 35 -9.64 -13.36 -12.98
C GLY A 35 -8.89 -14.68 -13.04
N ILE A 36 -9.26 -15.47 -14.05
CA ILE A 36 -8.63 -16.74 -14.38
C ILE A 36 -7.95 -16.65 -15.74
N ALA A 37 -6.68 -17.02 -15.80
CA ALA A 37 -5.89 -17.18 -17.01
C ALA A 37 -5.81 -18.67 -17.36
N LYS A 38 -6.76 -19.13 -18.20
CA LYS A 38 -6.84 -20.54 -18.60
C LYS A 38 -5.73 -20.91 -19.55
N GLY A 39 -5.02 -21.98 -19.23
CA GLY A 39 -3.90 -22.47 -20.05
C GLY A 39 -2.72 -21.51 -20.11
N ALA A 40 -2.56 -20.58 -19.16
CA ALA A 40 -1.54 -19.54 -19.17
C ALA A 40 -0.10 -20.08 -19.23
N ARG A 41 0.14 -21.28 -18.72
CA ARG A 41 1.46 -21.95 -18.70
C ARG A 41 1.74 -22.83 -19.91
N ARG A 42 0.86 -22.89 -20.90
CA ARG A 42 1.11 -23.66 -22.14
C ARG A 42 2.10 -22.90 -23.02
N GLU A 43 3.01 -23.60 -23.67
CA GLU A 43 4.05 -23.00 -24.52
C GLU A 43 3.51 -22.06 -25.62
N LYS A 44 2.34 -22.37 -26.17
CA LYS A 44 1.69 -21.56 -27.22
C LYS A 44 0.60 -20.64 -26.70
N ALA A 45 0.56 -20.38 -25.40
CA ALA A 45 -0.45 -19.50 -24.83
C ALA A 45 -0.10 -18.01 -25.05
N ALA A 46 -1.12 -17.16 -25.15
CA ALA A 46 -0.99 -15.70 -25.26
C ALA A 46 -0.64 -15.05 -23.90
N PHE A 47 0.23 -15.68 -23.10
CA PHE A 47 0.55 -15.27 -21.72
C PHE A 47 2.05 -15.26 -21.41
N SER A 48 2.92 -15.29 -22.42
CA SER A 48 4.39 -15.25 -22.24
C SER A 48 4.92 -16.25 -21.20
N GLY A 49 4.30 -17.44 -21.08
CA GLY A 49 4.67 -18.49 -20.11
C GLY A 49 3.99 -18.38 -18.73
N GLY A 50 3.02 -17.49 -18.56
CA GLY A 50 2.26 -17.27 -17.34
C GLY A 50 2.37 -15.85 -16.80
N LEU A 51 1.58 -15.56 -15.76
CA LEU A 51 1.65 -14.28 -15.06
C LEU A 51 2.48 -14.45 -13.79
N GLU A 52 3.58 -13.72 -13.70
CA GLU A 52 4.44 -13.70 -12.52
C GLU A 52 4.10 -12.53 -11.60
N LEU A 53 4.25 -12.76 -10.30
CA LEU A 53 4.08 -11.72 -9.28
C LEU A 53 5.02 -10.53 -9.50
N LEU A 54 4.48 -9.34 -9.29
CA LEU A 54 5.23 -8.10 -9.40
C LEU A 54 5.91 -7.95 -10.77
N THR A 55 5.17 -8.28 -11.83
CA THR A 55 5.54 -7.96 -13.22
C THR A 55 4.48 -7.04 -13.81
N ARG A 56 4.90 -6.18 -14.76
CA ARG A 56 4.01 -5.31 -15.54
C ARG A 56 3.85 -5.82 -16.95
N GLY A 57 2.65 -5.76 -17.45
CA GLY A 57 2.35 -6.10 -18.84
C GLY A 57 1.07 -5.44 -19.33
N GLU A 58 0.77 -5.66 -20.61
CA GLU A 58 -0.52 -5.33 -21.18
C GLU A 58 -1.46 -6.55 -21.02
N LEU A 59 -2.59 -6.30 -20.40
CA LEU A 59 -3.64 -7.28 -20.15
C LEU A 59 -4.74 -7.18 -21.20
N VAL A 60 -5.26 -8.32 -21.68
CA VAL A 60 -6.56 -8.41 -22.33
C VAL A 60 -7.46 -9.33 -21.52
N ALA A 61 -8.63 -8.82 -21.10
CA ALA A 61 -9.54 -9.58 -20.26
C ALA A 61 -11.01 -9.35 -20.69
N ILE A 62 -11.84 -10.37 -20.51
CA ILE A 62 -13.28 -10.27 -20.60
C ILE A 62 -13.83 -10.11 -19.20
N VAL A 63 -14.30 -8.91 -18.88
CA VAL A 63 -14.88 -8.59 -17.57
C VAL A 63 -16.35 -9.02 -17.59
N LYS A 64 -16.77 -9.67 -16.50
CA LYS A 64 -18.13 -10.17 -16.31
C LYS A 64 -18.88 -9.26 -15.33
N PRO A 65 -20.22 -9.27 -15.32
CA PRO A 65 -20.99 -8.54 -14.31
C PRO A 65 -20.55 -8.90 -12.89
N SER A 66 -20.67 -7.92 -11.98
CA SER A 66 -20.16 -7.89 -10.62
C SER A 66 -20.13 -9.24 -9.89
N GLY A 67 -19.01 -9.56 -9.26
CA GLY A 67 -18.81 -10.74 -8.41
C GLY A 67 -18.26 -11.99 -9.10
N SER A 68 -18.13 -12.01 -10.43
CA SER A 68 -17.56 -13.13 -11.17
C SER A 68 -16.11 -12.88 -11.56
N LEU A 69 -15.27 -13.92 -11.50
CA LEU A 69 -13.91 -13.83 -12.01
C LEU A 69 -13.90 -13.47 -13.50
N ALA A 70 -13.12 -12.47 -13.88
CA ALA A 70 -12.86 -12.14 -15.26
C ALA A 70 -12.14 -13.30 -15.96
N THR A 71 -12.25 -13.36 -17.28
CA THR A 71 -11.46 -14.30 -18.08
C THR A 71 -10.31 -13.53 -18.74
N LEU A 72 -9.09 -13.76 -18.30
CA LEU A 72 -7.92 -13.21 -18.96
C LEU A 72 -7.68 -14.00 -20.25
N THR A 73 -7.47 -13.28 -21.34
CA THR A 73 -7.29 -13.87 -22.68
C THR A 73 -5.88 -13.68 -23.23
N ALA A 74 -5.17 -12.62 -22.78
CA ALA A 74 -3.77 -12.40 -23.14
C ALA A 74 -3.05 -11.62 -22.04
N TRP A 75 -1.73 -11.83 -21.97
CA TRP A 75 -0.79 -11.07 -21.16
C TRP A 75 0.51 -10.89 -21.94
N ASP A 76 0.84 -9.65 -22.26
CA ASP A 76 2.11 -9.27 -22.88
C ASP A 76 3.05 -8.70 -21.82
N LEU A 77 4.04 -9.50 -21.40
CA LEU A 77 5.01 -9.11 -20.37
C LEU A 77 5.92 -7.99 -20.88
N GLN A 78 5.93 -6.85 -20.19
CA GLN A 78 6.70 -5.67 -20.58
C GLN A 78 7.82 -5.31 -19.59
N GLU A 79 7.65 -5.61 -18.28
CA GLU A 79 8.63 -5.21 -17.26
C GLU A 79 8.64 -6.19 -16.07
N THR A 80 9.82 -6.56 -15.58
CA THR A 80 10.00 -7.60 -14.52
C THR A 80 10.56 -7.06 -13.21
N PHE A 81 10.94 -5.77 -13.15
CA PHE A 81 11.56 -5.12 -11.98
C PHE A 81 12.70 -5.96 -11.34
N PRO A 82 13.88 -6.05 -11.97
CA PRO A 82 14.95 -6.98 -11.56
C PRO A 82 15.43 -6.79 -10.11
N ALA A 83 15.28 -5.57 -9.55
CA ALA A 83 15.66 -5.27 -8.18
C ALA A 83 14.91 -6.13 -7.15
N LEU A 84 13.67 -6.53 -7.45
CA LEU A 84 12.87 -7.38 -6.56
C LEU A 84 13.46 -8.79 -6.38
N ARG A 85 14.25 -9.26 -7.34
CA ARG A 85 14.86 -10.58 -7.32
C ARG A 85 16.27 -10.61 -6.71
N ARG A 86 16.82 -9.43 -6.34
CA ARG A 86 18.18 -9.31 -5.78
C ARG A 86 18.25 -9.65 -4.29
N SER A 87 17.18 -9.41 -3.53
CA SER A 87 17.16 -9.69 -2.10
C SER A 87 15.77 -10.01 -1.58
N LEU A 88 15.71 -10.78 -0.49
CA LEU A 88 14.44 -11.04 0.21
C LEU A 88 13.82 -9.74 0.74
N ALA A 89 14.62 -8.77 1.14
CA ALA A 89 14.11 -7.49 1.65
C ALA A 89 13.38 -6.69 0.58
N THR A 90 13.93 -6.58 -0.64
CA THR A 90 13.26 -5.90 -1.76
C THR A 90 12.02 -6.66 -2.23
N PHE A 91 12.08 -7.99 -2.25
CA PHE A 91 10.92 -8.82 -2.57
C PHE A 91 9.79 -8.63 -1.56
N ASN A 92 10.10 -8.73 -0.26
CA ASN A 92 9.11 -8.50 0.81
C ASN A 92 8.50 -7.10 0.75
N ALA A 93 9.30 -6.09 0.45
CA ALA A 93 8.82 -4.72 0.24
C ALA A 93 7.83 -4.67 -0.93
N GLY A 94 8.16 -5.24 -2.09
CA GLY A 94 7.25 -5.31 -3.24
C GLY A 94 5.94 -6.04 -2.91
N MET A 95 6.02 -7.17 -2.17
CA MET A 95 4.84 -7.90 -1.71
C MET A 95 3.97 -7.07 -0.76
N TYR A 96 4.58 -6.23 0.08
CA TYR A 96 3.85 -5.31 0.93
C TYR A 96 3.11 -4.24 0.12
N LEU A 97 3.72 -3.69 -0.94
CA LEU A 97 3.03 -2.77 -1.85
C LEU A 97 1.84 -3.45 -2.53
N ALA A 98 2.01 -4.69 -3.00
CA ALA A 98 0.92 -5.48 -3.59
C ALA A 98 -0.22 -5.75 -2.60
N ASP A 99 0.11 -6.05 -1.33
CA ASP A 99 -0.89 -6.23 -0.28
C ASP A 99 -1.67 -4.94 0.00
N LEU A 100 -1.00 -3.79 0.01
CA LEU A 100 -1.68 -2.49 0.14
C LEU A 100 -2.70 -2.31 -0.97
N VAL A 101 -2.34 -2.51 -2.24
CA VAL A 101 -3.29 -2.46 -3.36
C VAL A 101 -4.49 -3.37 -3.10
N CYS A 102 -4.24 -4.65 -2.82
CA CYS A 102 -5.31 -5.65 -2.68
C CYS A 102 -6.28 -5.39 -1.52
N HIS A 103 -5.91 -4.53 -0.56
CA HIS A 103 -6.70 -4.31 0.65
C HIS A 103 -7.18 -2.87 0.82
N SER A 104 -6.64 -1.92 0.05
CA SER A 104 -6.98 -0.49 0.18
C SER A 104 -7.94 0.00 -0.89
N ILE A 105 -8.09 -0.73 -2.00
CA ILE A 105 -8.99 -0.35 -3.10
C ILE A 105 -10.05 -1.42 -3.33
N THR A 106 -11.18 -1.00 -3.89
CA THR A 106 -12.27 -1.88 -4.29
C THR A 106 -11.99 -2.49 -5.66
N ASP A 107 -12.53 -3.67 -5.94
CA ASP A 107 -12.45 -4.28 -7.27
C ASP A 107 -13.15 -3.37 -8.31
N GLU A 108 -12.57 -3.27 -9.49
CA GLU A 108 -13.09 -2.49 -10.63
C GLU A 108 -13.20 -0.97 -10.35
N ASP A 109 -12.48 -0.44 -9.33
CA ASP A 109 -12.41 0.98 -9.01
C ASP A 109 -11.07 1.56 -9.50
N PRO A 110 -11.06 2.43 -10.54
CA PRO A 110 -9.83 2.94 -11.13
C PRO A 110 -9.10 3.93 -10.23
N HIS A 111 -7.80 3.72 -10.06
CA HIS A 111 -6.88 4.63 -9.36
C HIS A 111 -5.60 4.84 -10.19
N PRO A 112 -5.63 5.59 -11.30
CA PRO A 112 -4.48 5.74 -12.19
C PRO A 112 -3.24 6.31 -11.49
N ALA A 113 -3.42 7.29 -10.60
CA ALA A 113 -2.31 7.89 -9.86
C ALA A 113 -1.68 6.89 -8.88
N LEU A 114 -2.46 6.03 -8.23
CA LEU A 114 -1.94 4.95 -7.39
C LEU A 114 -1.21 3.88 -8.21
N PHE A 115 -1.70 3.57 -9.41
CA PHE A 115 -1.01 2.68 -10.35
C PHE A 115 0.36 3.23 -10.74
N ASP A 116 0.44 4.50 -11.12
CA ASP A 116 1.69 5.17 -11.48
C ASP A 116 2.65 5.25 -10.27
N ALA A 117 2.13 5.47 -9.06
CA ALA A 117 2.91 5.43 -7.82
C ALA A 117 3.45 4.03 -7.51
N LEU A 118 2.67 2.96 -7.77
CA LEU A 118 3.14 1.58 -7.64
C LEU A 118 4.31 1.31 -8.58
N LEU A 119 4.18 1.68 -9.85
CA LEU A 119 5.26 1.50 -10.85
C LEU A 119 6.52 2.25 -10.45
N SER A 120 6.40 3.52 -10.05
CA SER A 120 7.52 4.33 -9.58
C SER A 120 8.22 3.67 -8.39
N SER A 121 7.44 3.19 -7.40
CA SER A 121 7.97 2.53 -6.22
C SER A 121 8.67 1.21 -6.55
N LEU A 122 8.11 0.37 -7.44
CA LEU A 122 8.72 -0.90 -7.87
C LEU A 122 10.04 -0.67 -8.65
N ARG A 123 10.14 0.41 -9.43
CA ARG A 123 11.35 0.78 -10.17
C ARG A 123 12.48 1.26 -9.26
N THR A 124 12.13 2.01 -8.21
CA THR A 124 13.11 2.62 -7.29
C THR A 124 13.38 1.78 -6.04
N ILE A 125 12.70 0.65 -5.86
CA ILE A 125 12.80 -0.21 -4.67
C ILE A 125 14.23 -0.73 -4.43
N GLY A 126 15.01 -0.88 -5.52
CA GLY A 126 16.40 -1.32 -5.45
C GLY A 126 17.34 -0.26 -4.86
N ASP A 127 17.02 1.01 -5.00
CA ASP A 127 17.80 2.12 -4.46
C ASP A 127 17.54 2.29 -2.95
N SER A 128 16.27 2.17 -2.56
CA SER A 128 15.87 2.17 -1.16
C SER A 128 14.46 1.61 -0.98
N ALA A 129 14.35 0.38 -0.51
CA ALA A 129 13.07 -0.22 -0.19
C ALA A 129 12.27 0.61 0.83
N ALA A 130 12.94 1.23 1.82
CA ALA A 130 12.28 2.06 2.81
C ALA A 130 11.64 3.33 2.22
N LYS A 131 12.30 3.98 1.25
CA LYS A 131 11.74 5.15 0.55
C LYS A 131 10.60 4.75 -0.39
N ALA A 132 10.74 3.63 -1.10
CA ALA A 132 9.70 3.12 -1.97
C ALA A 132 8.42 2.77 -1.19
N ILE A 133 8.55 2.14 -0.02
CA ILE A 133 7.44 1.86 0.88
C ILE A 133 6.79 3.17 1.35
N LEU A 134 7.58 4.13 1.81
CA LEU A 134 7.05 5.41 2.33
C LEU A 134 6.29 6.17 1.24
N HIS A 135 6.84 6.24 0.03
CA HIS A 135 6.19 6.86 -1.11
C HIS A 135 4.84 6.20 -1.42
N PHE A 136 4.81 4.87 -1.47
CA PHE A 136 3.60 4.15 -1.83
C PHE A 136 2.53 4.17 -0.72
N GLN A 137 2.91 4.05 0.56
CA GLN A 137 1.99 4.23 1.69
C GLN A 137 1.32 5.61 1.65
N TRP A 138 2.12 6.66 1.39
CA TRP A 138 1.61 8.01 1.26
C TRP A 138 0.63 8.15 0.10
N ALA A 139 1.01 7.66 -1.08
CA ALA A 139 0.14 7.66 -2.26
C ALA A 139 -1.18 6.90 -1.99
N THR A 140 -1.11 5.75 -1.33
CA THR A 140 -2.30 4.97 -0.94
C THR A 140 -3.23 5.80 -0.06
N LEU A 141 -2.70 6.46 0.98
CA LEU A 141 -3.51 7.30 1.87
C LEU A 141 -4.13 8.51 1.15
N VAL A 142 -3.40 9.11 0.21
CA VAL A 142 -3.92 10.24 -0.59
C VAL A 142 -5.05 9.76 -1.51
N GLU A 143 -4.82 8.70 -2.28
CA GLU A 143 -5.76 8.20 -3.28
C GLU A 143 -7.03 7.60 -2.68
N THR A 144 -6.93 7.05 -1.47
CA THR A 144 -8.09 6.51 -0.74
C THR A 144 -8.80 7.54 0.16
N GLY A 145 -8.36 8.82 0.16
CA GLY A 145 -9.00 9.89 0.92
C GLY A 145 -8.62 9.96 2.40
N TYR A 146 -7.63 9.19 2.84
CA TYR A 146 -7.16 9.17 4.23
C TYR A 146 -5.82 9.90 4.43
N LYS A 147 -5.49 10.86 3.56
CA LYS A 147 -4.28 11.67 3.73
C LYS A 147 -4.24 12.27 5.14
N PRO A 148 -3.15 12.04 5.92
CA PRO A 148 -3.05 12.58 7.28
C PRO A 148 -3.06 14.10 7.30
N ALA A 149 -3.84 14.69 8.21
CA ALA A 149 -3.81 16.12 8.47
C ALA A 149 -2.56 16.46 9.31
N LEU A 150 -1.54 17.06 8.67
CA LEU A 150 -0.25 17.33 9.33
C LEU A 150 -0.16 18.73 9.95
N GLY A 151 -1.14 19.60 9.69
CA GLY A 151 -1.15 21.00 10.18
C GLY A 151 0.13 21.77 9.81
N ARG A 152 0.07 23.07 9.84
CA ARG A 152 1.24 23.96 9.76
C ARG A 152 1.30 24.75 11.06
N GLU A 153 2.22 24.39 11.96
CA GLU A 153 2.51 25.27 13.09
C GLU A 153 3.56 26.30 12.66
N PRO A 154 3.45 27.56 13.12
CA PRO A 154 4.53 28.53 12.97
C PRO A 154 5.83 27.96 13.55
N ALA A 155 6.97 28.31 12.94
CA ALA A 155 8.30 27.80 13.35
C ALA A 155 8.59 28.07 14.84
N GLU A 156 8.02 29.12 15.40
CA GLU A 156 8.13 29.53 16.82
C GLU A 156 7.45 28.57 17.78
N GLN A 157 6.55 27.70 17.30
CA GLN A 157 5.82 26.71 18.12
C GLN A 157 6.25 25.27 17.80
N ALA A 158 7.39 25.08 17.13
CA ALA A 158 7.89 23.76 16.78
C ALA A 158 8.13 22.91 18.06
N ARG A 159 7.44 21.80 18.16
CA ARG A 159 7.50 20.89 19.30
C ARG A 159 8.46 19.75 18.99
N ALA A 160 9.17 19.25 20.01
CA ALA A 160 10.01 18.06 19.87
C ALA A 160 9.19 16.78 19.57
N VAL A 161 7.93 16.72 20.06
CA VAL A 161 7.01 15.59 19.93
C VAL A 161 5.59 16.10 19.66
N TYR A 162 4.91 15.44 18.75
CA TYR A 162 3.51 15.66 18.37
C TYR A 162 2.65 14.46 18.77
N GLY A 163 1.35 14.70 18.98
CA GLY A 163 0.34 13.64 19.05
C GLY A 163 -0.18 13.31 17.64
N PHE A 164 -0.39 12.06 17.33
CA PHE A 164 -1.06 11.61 16.12
C PHE A 164 -2.24 10.73 16.51
N SER A 165 -3.45 11.15 16.15
CA SER A 165 -4.66 10.37 16.40
C SER A 165 -5.20 9.78 15.10
N PRO A 166 -5.25 8.43 14.97
CA PRO A 166 -5.87 7.79 13.82
C PRO A 166 -7.35 8.16 13.65
N ARG A 167 -8.07 8.35 14.75
CA ARG A 167 -9.49 8.73 14.73
C ARG A 167 -9.70 10.15 14.23
N ALA A 168 -8.80 11.08 14.58
CA ALA A 168 -8.84 12.46 14.08
C ALA A 168 -8.23 12.57 12.68
N GLY A 169 -7.63 11.50 12.15
CA GLY A 169 -7.00 11.48 10.83
C GLY A 169 -5.74 12.32 10.73
N GLY A 170 -4.98 12.54 11.82
CA GLY A 170 -3.77 13.36 11.75
C GLY A 170 -3.21 13.81 13.08
N LEU A 171 -2.45 14.93 13.04
CA LEU A 171 -1.83 15.51 14.22
C LEU A 171 -2.88 16.16 15.14
N VAL A 172 -2.69 15.95 16.44
CA VAL A 172 -3.52 16.54 17.50
C VAL A 172 -2.63 17.28 18.50
N SER A 173 -3.19 18.30 19.16
CA SER A 173 -2.51 18.99 20.25
C SER A 173 -2.32 18.02 21.42
N ILE A 174 -1.09 17.93 21.91
CA ILE A 174 -0.81 17.34 23.22
C ILE A 174 -1.03 18.47 24.21
N ALA A 175 -2.27 18.65 24.70
CA ALA A 175 -2.52 19.53 25.82
C ALA A 175 -1.75 18.98 27.02
N GLN A 176 -0.97 19.83 27.70
CA GLN A 176 -0.53 19.54 29.05
C GLN A 176 -1.79 19.71 29.88
N ASP A 177 -2.48 18.59 30.14
CA ASP A 177 -3.66 18.57 31.01
C ASP A 177 -3.24 18.89 32.45
N GLU A 178 -3.16 20.16 32.78
CA GLU A 178 -3.36 20.63 34.14
C GLU A 178 -4.87 20.95 34.27
N GLY A 179 -5.70 19.96 34.58
CA GLY A 179 -6.99 20.16 35.17
C GLY A 179 -8.25 19.74 34.44
N ASP A 180 -8.23 19.15 33.25
CA ASP A 180 -9.47 18.66 32.64
C ASP A 180 -9.49 17.12 32.62
N ASN A 181 -10.42 16.55 33.38
CA ASN A 181 -10.57 15.11 33.61
C ASN A 181 -11.28 14.38 32.44
N THR A 182 -11.30 14.98 31.24
CA THR A 182 -11.88 14.38 30.04
C THR A 182 -10.84 13.41 29.46
N PRO A 183 -11.15 12.12 29.24
CA PRO A 183 -10.21 11.18 28.63
C PRO A 183 -9.84 11.67 27.24
N SER A 184 -8.64 12.20 27.08
CA SER A 184 -8.09 12.56 25.78
C SER A 184 -8.10 11.33 24.89
N ALA A 185 -8.63 11.46 23.67
CA ALA A 185 -8.66 10.35 22.71
C ALA A 185 -7.22 9.77 22.55
N PRO A 186 -7.04 8.45 22.53
CA PRO A 186 -5.72 7.85 22.45
C PRO A 186 -4.97 8.34 21.22
N PHE A 187 -3.74 8.79 21.41
CA PHE A 187 -2.85 9.26 20.35
C PHE A 187 -1.49 8.59 20.43
N TRP A 188 -0.78 8.57 19.31
CA TRP A 188 0.59 8.11 19.22
C TRP A 188 1.55 9.28 19.30
N ARG A 189 2.66 9.11 20.00
CA ARG A 189 3.72 10.14 20.07
C ARG A 189 4.60 10.05 18.82
N VAL A 190 4.73 11.17 18.11
CA VAL A 190 5.50 11.28 16.87
C VAL A 190 6.56 12.37 17.01
N ARG A 191 7.81 12.05 16.70
CA ARG A 191 8.93 13.00 16.78
C ARG A 191 8.88 14.03 15.64
N SER A 192 9.31 15.26 15.92
CA SER A 192 9.38 16.37 14.96
C SER A 192 10.02 15.99 13.62
N PRO A 193 11.19 15.33 13.54
CA PRO A 193 11.79 14.97 12.26
C PRO A 193 10.92 14.04 11.40
N THR A 194 10.07 13.21 12.02
CA THR A 194 9.13 12.35 11.30
C THR A 194 7.98 13.19 10.71
N VAL A 195 7.46 14.15 11.47
CA VAL A 195 6.40 15.06 11.00
C VAL A 195 6.92 15.94 9.85
N GLU A 196 8.12 16.48 9.99
CA GLU A 196 8.76 17.30 8.95
C GLU A 196 9.00 16.52 7.66
N LEU A 197 9.44 15.25 7.78
CA LEU A 197 9.58 14.36 6.62
C LEU A 197 8.24 14.17 5.90
N LEU A 198 7.15 13.93 6.64
CA LEU A 198 5.82 13.76 6.05
C LEU A 198 5.29 15.06 5.43
N ARG A 199 5.52 16.22 6.05
CA ARG A 199 5.18 17.55 5.48
C ARG A 199 5.93 17.83 4.17
N ARG A 200 7.22 17.46 4.10
CA ARG A 200 7.99 17.55 2.86
C ARG A 200 7.43 16.65 1.77
N LEU A 201 7.04 15.43 2.13
CA LEU A 201 6.41 14.48 1.21
C LEU A 201 5.05 15.03 0.71
N GLU A 202 4.24 15.60 1.60
CA GLU A 202 2.99 16.30 1.26
C GLU A 202 3.20 17.45 0.27
N SER A 203 4.31 18.17 0.39
CA SER A 203 4.67 19.28 -0.52
C SER A 203 5.34 18.82 -1.82
N GLY A 204 5.37 17.52 -2.13
CA GLY A 204 5.94 16.97 -3.35
C GLY A 204 7.47 16.94 -3.39
N HIS A 205 8.16 17.17 -2.26
CA HIS A 205 9.60 17.10 -2.22
C HIS A 205 10.10 15.65 -2.19
N SER A 206 11.30 15.44 -2.72
CA SER A 206 11.95 14.12 -2.64
C SER A 206 12.11 13.64 -1.19
N ILE A 207 11.99 12.33 -0.97
CA ILE A 207 12.16 11.71 0.35
C ILE A 207 13.63 11.84 0.78
N GLY A 208 13.89 12.87 1.58
CA GLY A 208 15.17 13.10 2.26
C GLY A 208 15.05 12.73 3.74
N GLY A 209 16.17 12.77 4.46
CA GLY A 209 16.21 12.51 5.90
C GLY A 209 17.05 11.30 6.26
N ASP A 210 17.30 11.12 7.56
CA ASP A 210 18.03 9.98 8.08
C ASP A 210 17.20 8.69 8.05
N ALA A 211 17.87 7.54 8.04
CA ALA A 211 17.23 6.24 7.98
C ALA A 211 16.23 5.99 9.13
N ALA A 212 16.53 6.53 10.33
CA ALA A 212 15.67 6.37 11.49
C ALA A 212 14.38 7.18 11.37
N SER A 213 14.41 8.36 10.76
CA SER A 213 13.20 9.16 10.49
C SER A 213 12.33 8.50 9.43
N ILE A 214 12.94 7.92 8.38
CA ILE A 214 12.23 7.16 7.35
C ILE A 214 11.58 5.90 7.95
N ASP A 215 12.30 5.14 8.78
CA ASP A 215 11.72 3.95 9.47
C ASP A 215 10.54 4.33 10.35
N ARG A 216 10.67 5.41 11.17
CA ARG A 216 9.56 5.90 12.00
C ARG A 216 8.36 6.36 11.18
N ALA A 217 8.58 7.06 10.07
CA ALA A 217 7.50 7.47 9.16
C ALA A 217 6.78 6.26 8.55
N ASN A 218 7.53 5.27 8.07
CA ASN A 218 6.97 4.03 7.54
C ASN A 218 6.14 3.28 8.58
N ARG A 219 6.63 3.15 9.82
CA ARG A 219 5.89 2.48 10.90
C ARG A 219 4.63 3.25 11.30
N LEU A 220 4.70 4.58 11.35
CA LEU A 220 3.54 5.43 11.63
C LEU A 220 2.46 5.25 10.57
N LEU A 221 2.81 5.33 9.28
CA LEU A 221 1.85 5.17 8.19
C LEU A 221 1.31 3.74 8.11
N ALA A 222 2.14 2.71 8.35
CA ALA A 222 1.69 1.33 8.43
C ALA A 222 0.70 1.11 9.57
N ALA A 223 0.94 1.72 10.74
CA ALA A 223 0.00 1.66 11.86
C ALA A 223 -1.31 2.39 11.54
N TYR A 224 -1.23 3.54 10.89
CA TYR A 224 -2.41 4.30 10.48
C TYR A 224 -3.24 3.53 9.44
N LEU A 225 -2.60 2.96 8.42
CA LEU A 225 -3.25 2.09 7.45
C LEU A 225 -3.92 0.87 8.12
N ARG A 226 -3.28 0.26 9.13
CA ARG A 226 -3.88 -0.83 9.91
C ARG A 226 -5.18 -0.40 10.59
N GLU A 227 -5.22 0.80 11.20
CA GLU A 227 -6.43 1.32 11.84
C GLU A 227 -7.54 1.58 10.81
N ILE A 228 -7.20 2.14 9.64
CA ILE A 228 -8.15 2.37 8.52
C ILE A 228 -8.71 1.06 8.00
N LEU A 229 -7.83 0.08 7.75
CA LEU A 229 -8.22 -1.23 7.21
C LEU A 229 -8.90 -2.15 8.24
N GLY A 230 -8.81 -1.82 9.53
CA GLY A 230 -9.34 -2.62 10.63
C GLY A 230 -8.65 -3.99 10.81
N ARG A 231 -7.49 -4.20 10.18
CA ARG A 231 -6.74 -5.46 10.22
C ARG A 231 -5.26 -5.30 9.91
N ASP A 232 -4.46 -6.25 10.34
CA ASP A 232 -3.06 -6.36 9.94
C ASP A 232 -2.96 -6.93 8.51
N LEU A 233 -2.09 -6.34 7.68
CA LEU A 233 -1.72 -6.94 6.40
C LEU A 233 -0.76 -8.12 6.65
N PRO A 234 -0.90 -9.24 5.90
CA PRO A 234 -0.05 -10.43 6.08
C PRO A 234 1.45 -10.13 5.97
N THR A 235 1.82 -9.18 5.11
CA THR A 235 3.21 -8.83 4.78
C THR A 235 3.85 -7.81 5.73
N VAL A 236 3.10 -7.16 6.62
CA VAL A 236 3.63 -6.15 7.57
C VAL A 236 4.82 -6.69 8.37
N ARG A 237 4.70 -7.91 8.89
CA ARG A 237 5.78 -8.53 9.68
C ARG A 237 7.03 -8.89 8.87
N TRP A 238 6.90 -9.05 7.55
CA TRP A 238 8.05 -9.34 6.67
C TRP A 238 8.90 -8.10 6.43
N VAL A 239 8.26 -6.91 6.48
CA VAL A 239 8.90 -5.62 6.27
C VAL A 239 9.37 -5.01 7.59
N PHE A 240 8.51 -4.98 8.61
CA PHE A 240 8.75 -4.26 9.86
C PHE A 240 9.19 -5.17 11.02
N GLY A 241 9.23 -6.49 10.81
CA GLY A 241 9.59 -7.47 11.83
C GLY A 241 8.53 -7.58 12.93
N LYS A 242 8.96 -8.08 14.09
CA LYS A 242 8.07 -8.29 15.27
C LYS A 242 7.92 -7.05 16.17
N ARG A 243 8.72 -6.00 15.94
CA ARG A 243 8.65 -4.78 16.73
C ARG A 243 7.30 -4.08 16.49
N PRO A 244 6.61 -3.60 17.55
CA PRO A 244 5.37 -2.82 17.40
C PRO A 244 5.55 -1.67 16.41
N LEU A 245 4.52 -1.36 15.63
CA LEU A 245 4.54 -0.26 14.68
C LEU A 245 4.53 1.11 15.38
N THR A 246 3.88 1.18 16.55
CA THR A 246 3.82 2.36 17.41
C THR A 246 4.08 1.97 18.86
N ASP A 247 4.45 2.94 19.69
CA ASP A 247 4.67 2.72 21.13
C ASP A 247 3.35 2.64 21.93
N ALA A 248 2.21 2.85 21.29
CA ALA A 248 0.89 2.77 21.92
C ALA A 248 0.33 1.34 21.88
N PRO A 249 -0.45 0.91 22.91
CA PRO A 249 -1.16 -0.34 22.85
C PRO A 249 -2.15 -0.34 21.68
N PRO A 250 -2.43 -1.49 21.04
CA PRO A 250 -3.42 -1.58 19.98
C PRO A 250 -4.78 -1.14 20.52
N SER A 251 -5.52 -0.34 19.73
CA SER A 251 -6.89 0.02 20.06
C SER A 251 -7.72 -1.26 20.30
N PRO A 252 -8.57 -1.30 21.32
CA PRO A 252 -9.44 -2.44 21.54
C PRO A 252 -10.24 -2.70 20.26
N ARG A 253 -10.13 -3.90 19.72
CA ARG A 253 -10.85 -4.32 18.50
C ARG A 253 -12.33 -4.04 18.72
N ALA A 254 -12.93 -3.22 17.86
CA ALA A 254 -14.37 -3.10 17.79
C ALA A 254 -14.92 -4.54 17.65
N GLY A 255 -15.65 -4.98 18.65
CA GLY A 255 -16.17 -6.34 18.70
C GLY A 255 -16.94 -6.63 17.42
N ASN A 256 -16.55 -7.73 16.77
CA ASN A 256 -17.28 -8.26 15.63
C ASN A 256 -18.71 -8.56 16.13
N PRO A 257 -19.78 -7.91 15.64
CA PRO A 257 -21.13 -8.32 15.97
C PRO A 257 -21.32 -9.70 15.34
N ARG A 258 -21.25 -10.73 16.21
CA ARG A 258 -21.75 -12.06 15.83
C ARG A 258 -23.23 -11.93 15.50
N LYS A 259 -23.60 -12.13 14.25
CA LYS A 259 -24.72 -12.98 13.85
C LYS A 259 -24.66 -13.20 12.34
#